data_cc411e4b62c459037fc5bd0da238db7c
#
_entry.id   cc411e4b62c459037fc5bd0da238db7c
#
_cell.length_a   1.000
_cell.length_b   1.000
_cell.length_c   1.000
_cell.angle_alpha   90.00
_cell.angle_beta   90.00
_cell.angle_gamma   90.00
#
_symmetry.space_group_name_H-M   'P 1'
#
loop_
_entity.id
_entity.type
_entity.pdbx_description
1 polymer ?
#
loop_
_entity_poly.entity_id
_entity_poly.type
_entity_poly.pdbx_seq_one_letter_code
_entity_poly.pdbx_strand_id
1 'polypeptide(L)'
;EALFMGIYVNNDAMAICCGAAIIYYWLIGMERNWDVPSCIGLGIWLGLCAMSYLNAYGFLLCSIFVFTLSCLTDNRKQIDWKYWLKRGILVAVIGLLVCGWWFVRNYMIYDGDWLGLATSNDFADRYAQEQFRPSTALSSGRAQGYTILSMLTGHWMFDVLRSFVGVFGQFQFWVESWIIVLYYILFIAGLIGCLMQIKKMFQLRQNGEIRQKAVFNW
;
A
#
# COMPACT_ATOMS: atom_id res chain seq x y z
N GLU A 1 -18.15 2.44 4.40
CA GLU A 1 -17.24 2.85 3.30
C GLU A 1 -17.16 1.80 2.19
N ALA A 2 -16.89 0.52 2.47
CA ALA A 2 -16.75 -0.52 1.44
C ALA A 2 -17.98 -0.63 0.50
N LEU A 3 -19.21 -0.50 1.04
CA LEU A 3 -20.44 -0.46 0.22
C LEU A 3 -20.50 0.79 -0.67
N PHE A 4 -20.12 1.95 -0.14
CA PHE A 4 -20.09 3.19 -0.90
C PHE A 4 -19.07 3.11 -2.05
N MET A 5 -17.87 2.58 -1.78
CA MET A 5 -16.83 2.37 -2.78
C MET A 5 -17.24 1.38 -3.87
N GLY A 6 -18.05 0.36 -3.52
CA GLY A 6 -18.56 -0.61 -4.49
C GLY A 6 -19.68 -0.10 -5.39
N ILE A 7 -20.42 0.93 -4.96
CA ILE A 7 -21.53 1.53 -5.73
C ILE A 7 -21.00 2.65 -6.66
N TYR A 8 -19.94 3.34 -6.24
CA TYR A 8 -19.33 4.40 -7.03
C TYR A 8 -18.32 3.82 -8.02
N VAL A 9 -18.51 4.10 -9.31
CA VAL A 9 -17.58 3.64 -10.37
C VAL A 9 -16.25 4.38 -10.20
N ASN A 10 -15.35 3.78 -9.46
CA ASN A 10 -14.04 4.34 -9.12
C ASN A 10 -12.96 3.25 -9.10
N ASN A 11 -11.73 3.65 -9.33
CA ASN A 11 -10.53 2.79 -9.26
C ASN A 11 -10.28 2.24 -7.83
N ASP A 12 -10.83 2.88 -6.81
CA ASP A 12 -10.67 2.51 -5.40
C ASP A 12 -11.19 1.10 -5.09
N ALA A 13 -12.32 0.70 -5.70
CA ALA A 13 -12.88 -0.65 -5.51
C ALA A 13 -11.89 -1.73 -5.96
N MET A 14 -11.24 -1.51 -7.11
CA MET A 14 -10.21 -2.42 -7.61
C MET A 14 -8.96 -2.40 -6.74
N ALA A 15 -8.53 -1.23 -6.27
CA ALA A 15 -7.39 -1.09 -5.38
C ALA A 15 -7.60 -1.81 -4.04
N ILE A 16 -8.80 -1.73 -3.46
CA ILE A 16 -9.17 -2.47 -2.23
C ILE A 16 -9.13 -3.99 -2.48
N CYS A 17 -9.71 -4.45 -3.59
CA CYS A 17 -9.69 -5.86 -3.95
C CYS A 17 -8.25 -6.37 -4.11
N CYS A 18 -7.42 -5.63 -4.84
CA CYS A 18 -5.99 -5.95 -5.00
C CYS A 18 -5.27 -5.96 -3.65
N GLY A 19 -5.51 -4.98 -2.79
CA GLY A 19 -4.91 -4.91 -1.46
C GLY A 19 -5.26 -6.13 -0.60
N ALA A 20 -6.54 -6.52 -0.57
CA ALA A 20 -6.98 -7.71 0.15
C ALA A 20 -6.32 -9.00 -0.39
N ALA A 21 -6.26 -9.14 -1.71
CA ALA A 21 -5.61 -10.29 -2.34
C ALA A 21 -4.09 -10.31 -2.10
N ILE A 22 -3.41 -9.17 -2.13
CA ILE A 22 -1.98 -9.07 -1.82
C ILE A 22 -1.71 -9.51 -0.39
N ILE A 23 -2.51 -9.05 0.59
CA ILE A 23 -2.40 -9.47 1.99
C ILE A 23 -2.61 -10.99 2.13
N TYR A 24 -3.60 -11.54 1.45
CA TYR A 24 -3.84 -12.98 1.41
C TYR A 24 -2.61 -13.75 0.90
N TYR A 25 -1.99 -13.28 -0.19
CA TYR A 25 -0.79 -13.92 -0.74
C TYR A 25 0.47 -13.70 0.12
N TRP A 26 0.54 -12.64 0.93
CA TRP A 26 1.58 -12.53 1.96
C TRP A 26 1.45 -13.63 3.00
N LEU A 27 0.23 -13.87 3.51
CA LEU A 27 -0.02 -14.91 4.51
C LEU A 27 0.30 -16.30 3.98
N ILE A 28 -0.22 -16.66 2.80
CA ILE A 28 0.07 -17.94 2.15
C ILE A 28 1.57 -18.06 1.82
N GLY A 29 2.19 -17.01 1.32
CA GLY A 29 3.61 -17.00 1.00
C GLY A 29 4.47 -17.26 2.23
N MET A 30 4.15 -16.65 3.36
CA MET A 30 4.82 -16.92 4.63
C MET A 30 4.60 -18.34 5.12
N GLU A 31 3.39 -18.90 4.98
CA GLU A 31 3.05 -20.26 5.36
C GLU A 31 3.78 -21.30 4.50
N ARG A 32 3.77 -21.10 3.19
CA ARG A 32 4.32 -22.06 2.21
C ARG A 32 5.77 -21.78 1.82
N ASN A 33 6.49 -20.95 2.59
CA ASN A 33 7.85 -20.54 2.28
C ASN A 33 8.02 -20.01 0.85
N TRP A 34 7.09 -19.18 0.41
CA TRP A 34 7.12 -18.51 -0.91
C TRP A 34 7.28 -19.50 -2.06
N ASP A 35 6.45 -20.54 -2.09
CA ASP A 35 6.40 -21.49 -3.21
C ASP A 35 6.05 -20.78 -4.54
N VAL A 36 6.22 -21.49 -5.65
CA VAL A 36 6.00 -20.89 -6.98
C VAL A 36 4.56 -20.39 -7.16
N PRO A 37 3.51 -21.14 -6.78
CA PRO A 37 2.13 -20.68 -6.91
C PRO A 37 1.85 -19.38 -6.11
N SER A 38 2.36 -19.29 -4.88
CA SER A 38 2.18 -18.07 -4.05
C SER A 38 2.88 -16.86 -4.67
N CYS A 39 4.08 -17.04 -5.22
CA CYS A 39 4.80 -15.97 -5.91
C CYS A 39 4.07 -15.51 -7.20
N ILE A 40 3.53 -16.46 -7.97
CA ILE A 40 2.74 -16.13 -9.18
C ILE A 40 1.49 -15.36 -8.79
N GLY A 41 0.74 -15.84 -7.79
CA GLY A 41 -0.45 -15.15 -7.32
C GLY A 41 -0.16 -13.74 -6.82
N LEU A 42 0.90 -13.57 -5.99
CA LEU A 42 1.33 -12.25 -5.54
C LEU A 42 1.70 -11.34 -6.72
N GLY A 43 2.46 -11.85 -7.69
CA GLY A 43 2.86 -11.08 -8.88
C GLY A 43 1.66 -10.60 -9.69
N ILE A 44 0.65 -11.46 -9.91
CA ILE A 44 -0.58 -11.09 -10.63
C ILE A 44 -1.28 -9.92 -9.91
N TRP A 45 -1.51 -10.05 -8.61
CA TRP A 45 -2.24 -9.03 -7.86
C TRP A 45 -1.46 -7.72 -7.69
N LEU A 46 -0.12 -7.77 -7.59
CA LEU A 46 0.72 -6.59 -7.64
C LEU A 46 0.66 -5.88 -8.99
N GLY A 47 0.65 -6.64 -10.09
CA GLY A 47 0.49 -6.08 -11.43
C GLY A 47 -0.87 -5.41 -11.63
N LEU A 48 -1.96 -6.05 -11.19
CA LEU A 48 -3.31 -5.47 -11.22
C LEU A 48 -3.40 -4.23 -10.32
N CYS A 49 -2.77 -4.26 -9.15
CA CYS A 49 -2.68 -3.12 -8.24
C CYS A 49 -1.98 -1.92 -8.89
N ALA A 50 -0.87 -2.18 -9.59
CA ALA A 50 -0.12 -1.13 -10.30
C ALA A 50 -0.92 -0.45 -11.42
N MET A 51 -1.89 -1.16 -12.01
CA MET A 51 -2.80 -0.62 -13.04
C MET A 51 -4.01 0.09 -12.45
N SER A 52 -4.36 -0.16 -11.18
CA SER A 52 -5.60 0.33 -10.60
C SER A 52 -5.51 1.76 -10.11
N TYR A 53 -4.54 2.07 -9.25
CA TYR A 53 -4.47 3.36 -8.58
C TYR A 53 -3.05 3.67 -8.08
N LEU A 54 -2.57 4.88 -8.35
CA LEU A 54 -1.21 5.29 -8.00
C LEU A 54 -0.93 5.20 -6.48
N ASN A 55 -1.89 5.58 -5.64
CA ASN A 55 -1.73 5.51 -4.18
C ASN A 55 -1.61 4.07 -3.66
N ALA A 56 -2.08 3.08 -4.44
CA ALA A 56 -1.95 1.67 -4.08
C ALA A 56 -0.51 1.13 -4.29
N TYR A 57 0.40 1.90 -4.89
CA TYR A 57 1.82 1.52 -5.04
C TYR A 57 2.53 1.30 -3.70
N GLY A 58 1.97 1.81 -2.60
CA GLY A 58 2.41 1.45 -1.26
C GLY A 58 2.43 -0.06 -1.01
N PHE A 59 1.51 -0.82 -1.59
CA PHE A 59 1.49 -2.28 -1.49
C PHE A 59 2.69 -2.96 -2.16
N LEU A 60 3.27 -2.36 -3.22
CA LEU A 60 4.47 -2.88 -3.86
C LEU A 60 5.66 -2.78 -2.88
N LEU A 61 5.85 -1.61 -2.26
CA LEU A 61 6.90 -1.39 -1.28
C LEU A 61 6.70 -2.27 -0.04
N CYS A 62 5.47 -2.34 0.49
CA CYS A 62 5.14 -3.23 1.59
C CYS A 62 5.41 -4.70 1.27
N SER A 63 5.16 -5.14 0.01
CA SER A 63 5.42 -6.51 -0.41
C SER A 63 6.91 -6.85 -0.38
N ILE A 64 7.77 -5.93 -0.83
CA ILE A 64 9.24 -6.11 -0.74
C ILE A 64 9.65 -6.24 0.73
N PHE A 65 9.11 -5.39 1.60
CA PHE A 65 9.40 -5.40 3.03
C PHE A 65 8.95 -6.70 3.70
N VAL A 66 7.68 -7.10 3.50
CA VAL A 66 7.11 -8.34 4.07
C VAL A 66 7.85 -9.57 3.59
N PHE A 67 8.15 -9.65 2.29
CA PHE A 67 8.89 -10.75 1.71
C PHE A 67 10.31 -10.84 2.31
N THR A 68 11.03 -9.71 2.37
CA THR A 68 12.38 -9.66 2.93
C THR A 68 12.38 -9.99 4.41
N LEU A 69 11.46 -9.42 5.19
CA LEU A 69 11.33 -9.68 6.62
C LEU A 69 11.03 -11.17 6.88
N SER A 70 10.13 -11.76 6.08
CA SER A 70 9.79 -13.18 6.16
C SER A 70 11.01 -14.06 5.92
N CYS A 71 11.84 -13.75 4.91
CA CYS A 71 13.08 -14.49 4.64
C CYS A 71 14.13 -14.31 5.76
N LEU A 72 14.18 -13.12 6.37
CA LEU A 72 15.07 -12.84 7.50
C LEU A 72 14.66 -13.57 8.78
N THR A 73 13.36 -13.79 8.96
CA THR A 73 12.81 -14.48 10.15
C THR A 73 12.77 -16.00 10.00
N ASP A 74 13.12 -16.53 8.85
CA ASP A 74 13.26 -17.98 8.67
C ASP A 74 14.45 -18.52 9.48
N ASN A 75 14.26 -19.68 10.16
CA ASN A 75 15.24 -20.30 11.06
C ASN A 75 16.53 -20.81 10.38
N ARG A 76 16.69 -20.57 9.10
CA ARG A 76 17.95 -20.84 8.40
C ARG A 76 19.01 -19.88 8.92
N LYS A 77 20.11 -20.43 9.43
CA LYS A 77 21.22 -19.67 10.04
C LYS A 77 21.84 -18.61 9.13
N GLN A 78 21.54 -18.64 7.83
CA GLN A 78 21.99 -17.68 6.83
C GLN A 78 20.86 -17.38 5.85
N ILE A 79 20.79 -16.13 5.41
CA ILE A 79 19.86 -15.71 4.36
C ILE A 79 20.31 -16.36 3.06
N ASP A 80 19.44 -17.16 2.46
CA ASP A 80 19.69 -17.66 1.11
C ASP A 80 19.34 -16.57 0.08
N TRP A 81 20.30 -15.70 -0.18
CA TRP A 81 20.15 -14.59 -1.13
C TRP A 81 19.78 -15.07 -2.54
N LYS A 82 20.20 -16.27 -2.93
CA LYS A 82 19.84 -16.86 -4.24
C LYS A 82 18.36 -17.18 -4.27
N TYR A 83 17.85 -17.77 -3.19
CA TYR A 83 16.42 -18.08 -3.06
C TYR A 83 15.58 -16.81 -3.04
N TRP A 84 15.96 -15.83 -2.22
CA TRP A 84 15.30 -14.53 -2.13
C TRP A 84 15.23 -13.85 -3.50
N LEU A 85 16.36 -13.75 -4.18
CA LEU A 85 16.43 -13.11 -5.50
C LEU A 85 15.60 -13.86 -6.55
N LYS A 86 15.70 -15.19 -6.60
CA LYS A 86 14.94 -16.02 -7.56
C LYS A 86 13.43 -15.85 -7.38
N ARG A 87 12.93 -15.84 -6.16
CA ARG A 87 11.50 -15.67 -5.87
C ARG A 87 11.06 -14.23 -6.08
N GLY A 88 11.85 -13.25 -5.69
CA GLY A 88 11.60 -11.84 -5.94
C GLY A 88 11.54 -11.51 -7.43
N ILE A 89 12.48 -12.03 -8.23
CA ILE A 89 12.47 -11.88 -9.69
C ILE A 89 11.22 -12.54 -10.29
N LEU A 90 10.80 -13.72 -9.81
CA LEU A 90 9.59 -14.37 -10.29
C LEU A 90 8.36 -13.47 -10.07
N VAL A 91 8.19 -12.92 -8.86
CA VAL A 91 7.08 -11.98 -8.54
C VAL A 91 7.15 -10.75 -9.45
N ALA A 92 8.33 -10.15 -9.61
CA ALA A 92 8.52 -8.96 -10.44
C ALA A 92 8.21 -9.23 -11.92
N VAL A 93 8.69 -10.35 -12.48
CA VAL A 93 8.42 -10.71 -13.87
C VAL A 93 6.93 -10.94 -14.11
N ILE A 94 6.25 -11.66 -13.24
CA ILE A 94 4.79 -11.88 -13.36
C ILE A 94 4.06 -10.54 -13.23
N GLY A 95 4.40 -9.69 -12.27
CA GLY A 95 3.82 -8.36 -12.12
C GLY A 95 4.00 -7.52 -13.40
N LEU A 96 5.21 -7.49 -13.95
CA LEU A 96 5.50 -6.76 -15.19
C LEU A 96 4.78 -7.34 -16.41
N LEU A 97 4.59 -8.65 -16.50
CA LEU A 97 3.79 -9.25 -17.58
C LEU A 97 2.33 -8.80 -17.50
N VAL A 98 1.80 -8.64 -16.29
CA VAL A 98 0.42 -8.17 -16.09
C VAL A 98 0.26 -6.68 -16.39
N CYS A 99 1.13 -5.82 -15.84
CA CYS A 99 0.97 -4.36 -15.97
C CYS A 99 1.85 -3.69 -17.02
N GLY A 100 2.91 -4.36 -17.50
CA GLY A 100 3.93 -3.74 -18.36
C GLY A 100 3.36 -3.21 -19.67
N TRP A 101 2.42 -3.94 -20.29
CA TRP A 101 1.75 -3.48 -21.52
C TRP A 101 1.04 -2.14 -21.32
N TRP A 102 0.47 -1.87 -20.15
CA TRP A 102 -0.19 -0.62 -19.81
C TRP A 102 0.80 0.55 -19.81
N PHE A 103 1.96 0.37 -19.18
CA PHE A 103 3.00 1.39 -19.15
C PHE A 103 3.60 1.64 -20.53
N VAL A 104 3.84 0.57 -21.31
CA VAL A 104 4.30 0.71 -22.70
C VAL A 104 3.27 1.45 -23.55
N ARG A 105 1.99 1.11 -23.42
CA ARG A 105 0.90 1.82 -24.09
C ARG A 105 0.88 3.31 -23.71
N ASN A 106 0.97 3.63 -22.43
CA ASN A 106 0.99 5.02 -21.97
C ASN A 106 2.19 5.78 -22.56
N TYR A 107 3.37 5.18 -22.52
CA TYR A 107 4.57 5.74 -23.12
C TYR A 107 4.38 6.09 -24.61
N MET A 108 3.74 5.20 -25.35
CA MET A 108 3.51 5.39 -26.80
C MET A 108 2.41 6.42 -27.11
N ILE A 109 1.37 6.51 -26.27
CA ILE A 109 0.24 7.41 -26.52
C ILE A 109 0.48 8.82 -25.96
N TYR A 110 1.20 8.92 -24.84
CA TYR A 110 1.40 10.17 -24.09
C TYR A 110 2.84 10.69 -24.18
N ASP A 111 3.49 10.54 -25.34
CA ASP A 111 4.81 11.11 -25.63
C ASP A 111 5.88 10.86 -24.55
N GLY A 112 5.93 9.63 -24.04
CA GLY A 112 6.91 9.22 -23.03
C GLY A 112 6.43 9.31 -21.58
N ASP A 113 5.17 9.69 -21.34
CA ASP A 113 4.60 9.74 -19.99
C ASP A 113 4.08 8.35 -19.53
N TRP A 114 4.96 7.57 -18.94
CA TRP A 114 4.68 6.21 -18.48
C TRP A 114 3.51 6.10 -17.50
N LEU A 115 3.36 7.08 -16.62
CA LEU A 115 2.37 7.08 -15.55
C LEU A 115 1.15 7.93 -15.88
N GLY A 116 1.20 8.71 -16.96
CA GLY A 116 0.15 9.65 -17.32
C GLY A 116 0.07 10.89 -16.41
N LEU A 117 1.10 11.13 -15.58
CA LEU A 117 1.08 12.22 -14.61
C LEU A 117 1.28 13.59 -15.26
N ALA A 118 2.21 13.68 -16.21
CA ALA A 118 2.45 14.92 -16.96
C ALA A 118 1.22 15.28 -17.78
N THR A 119 0.65 14.30 -18.47
CA THR A 119 -0.59 14.44 -19.25
C THR A 119 -1.77 14.85 -18.37
N SER A 120 -1.94 14.22 -17.22
CA SER A 120 -2.99 14.57 -16.25
C SER A 120 -2.85 16.00 -15.76
N ASN A 121 -1.61 16.45 -15.46
CA ASN A 121 -1.35 17.82 -15.03
C ASN A 121 -1.65 18.83 -16.15
N ASP A 122 -1.28 18.53 -17.39
CA ASP A 122 -1.59 19.39 -18.55
C ASP A 122 -3.11 19.55 -18.77
N PHE A 123 -3.86 18.45 -18.64
CA PHE A 123 -5.33 18.52 -18.67
C PHE A 123 -5.90 19.31 -17.49
N ALA A 124 -5.36 19.13 -16.28
CA ALA A 124 -5.80 19.90 -15.13
C ALA A 124 -5.52 21.39 -15.30
N ASP A 125 -4.36 21.76 -15.87
CA ASP A 125 -4.03 23.17 -16.16
C ASP A 125 -4.98 23.80 -17.19
N ARG A 126 -5.48 23.02 -18.16
CA ARG A 126 -6.41 23.52 -19.17
C ARG A 126 -7.85 23.64 -18.69
N TYR A 127 -8.33 22.70 -17.89
CA TYR A 127 -9.75 22.55 -17.60
C TYR A 127 -10.14 22.77 -16.14
N ALA A 128 -9.21 22.67 -15.19
CA ALA A 128 -9.52 22.91 -13.79
C ALA A 128 -9.67 24.40 -13.47
N GLN A 129 -10.40 24.69 -12.39
CA GLN A 129 -10.45 26.04 -11.83
C GLN A 129 -9.04 26.49 -11.43
N GLU A 130 -8.75 27.77 -11.55
CA GLU A 130 -7.41 28.35 -11.36
C GLU A 130 -6.74 27.92 -10.05
N GLN A 131 -7.50 27.88 -8.97
CA GLN A 131 -7.01 27.46 -7.65
C GLN A 131 -6.56 25.99 -7.58
N PHE A 132 -7.01 25.14 -8.52
CA PHE A 132 -6.67 23.70 -8.58
C PHE A 132 -5.72 23.36 -9.71
N ARG A 133 -5.24 24.33 -10.46
CA ARG A 133 -4.29 24.11 -11.54
C ARG A 133 -2.90 23.76 -11.00
N PRO A 134 -2.26 22.68 -11.47
CA PRO A 134 -0.90 22.33 -11.05
C PRO A 134 0.13 23.43 -11.31
N SER A 135 -0.02 24.19 -12.40
CA SER A 135 0.91 25.28 -12.77
C SER A 135 0.89 26.45 -11.77
N THR A 136 -0.27 26.78 -11.24
CA THR A 136 -0.39 27.84 -10.23
C THR A 136 0.04 27.39 -8.85
N ALA A 137 -0.08 26.07 -8.61
CA ALA A 137 0.19 25.41 -7.32
C ALA A 137 -0.48 26.10 -6.10
N LEU A 138 -1.52 26.92 -6.34
CA LEU A 138 -2.21 27.70 -5.28
C LEU A 138 -2.81 26.82 -4.19
N SER A 139 -3.25 25.60 -4.55
CA SER A 139 -3.77 24.62 -3.60
C SER A 139 -2.68 23.81 -2.90
N SER A 140 -1.42 23.95 -3.29
CA SER A 140 -0.32 23.21 -2.67
C SER A 140 -0.03 23.74 -1.26
N GLY A 141 0.26 22.85 -0.31
CA GLY A 141 0.64 23.26 1.04
C GLY A 141 1.85 24.21 1.04
N ARG A 142 2.77 24.05 0.09
CA ARG A 142 3.93 24.93 -0.06
C ARG A 142 3.54 26.36 -0.47
N ALA A 143 2.60 26.52 -1.40
CA ALA A 143 2.10 27.85 -1.79
C ALA A 143 1.34 28.52 -0.65
N GLN A 144 0.72 27.73 0.23
CA GLN A 144 0.05 28.23 1.44
C GLN A 144 1.01 28.48 2.62
N GLY A 145 2.32 28.35 2.40
CA GLY A 145 3.34 28.62 3.42
C GLY A 145 3.57 27.47 4.42
N TYR A 146 3.00 26.28 4.19
CA TYR A 146 3.26 25.14 5.05
C TYR A 146 4.65 24.56 4.81
N THR A 147 5.37 24.33 5.89
CA THR A 147 6.58 23.51 5.91
C THR A 147 6.22 22.08 6.30
N ILE A 148 7.08 21.11 6.00
CA ILE A 148 6.86 19.69 6.39
C ILE A 148 6.61 19.60 7.90
N LEU A 149 7.37 20.34 8.71
CA LEU A 149 7.21 20.34 10.16
C LEU A 149 5.86 20.92 10.59
N SER A 150 5.44 22.06 10.01
CA SER A 150 4.14 22.68 10.34
C SER A 150 2.96 21.81 9.89
N MET A 151 3.10 21.04 8.81
CA MET A 151 2.09 20.06 8.39
C MET A 151 2.00 18.90 9.39
N LEU A 152 3.14 18.39 9.87
CA LEU A 152 3.17 17.27 10.82
C LEU A 152 2.69 17.64 12.22
N THR A 153 2.91 18.89 12.65
CA THR A 153 2.57 19.35 14.00
C THR A 153 1.30 20.21 14.08
N GLY A 154 0.73 20.58 12.96
CA GLY A 154 -0.41 21.48 12.84
C GLY A 154 -1.76 20.80 12.64
N HIS A 155 -2.79 21.65 12.47
CA HIS A 155 -4.16 21.22 12.18
C HIS A 155 -4.28 20.30 10.97
N TRP A 156 -3.42 20.48 9.97
CA TRP A 156 -3.42 19.66 8.77
C TRP A 156 -3.25 18.16 9.08
N MET A 157 -2.30 17.80 9.95
CA MET A 157 -2.14 16.39 10.37
C MET A 157 -3.38 15.87 11.07
N PHE A 158 -4.01 16.68 11.90
CA PHE A 158 -5.24 16.30 12.60
C PHE A 158 -6.39 16.05 11.62
N ASP A 159 -6.54 16.88 10.59
CA ASP A 159 -7.57 16.71 9.56
C ASP A 159 -7.27 15.47 8.70
N VAL A 160 -6.02 15.21 8.37
CA VAL A 160 -5.61 13.98 7.67
C VAL A 160 -5.96 12.75 8.51
N LEU A 161 -5.63 12.74 9.79
CA LEU A 161 -5.98 11.64 10.68
C LEU A 161 -7.49 11.46 10.80
N ARG A 162 -8.26 12.52 10.93
CA ARG A 162 -9.73 12.45 10.94
C ARG A 162 -10.28 11.91 9.64
N SER A 163 -9.79 12.39 8.49
CA SER A 163 -10.24 11.95 7.18
C SER A 163 -9.93 10.49 6.89
N PHE A 164 -8.85 9.96 7.46
CA PHE A 164 -8.50 8.54 7.34
C PHE A 164 -9.55 7.61 7.95
N VAL A 165 -10.20 8.01 9.04
CA VAL A 165 -11.27 7.25 9.67
C VAL A 165 -12.58 7.41 8.91
N GLY A 166 -12.95 8.62 8.57
CA GLY A 166 -14.17 8.85 7.80
C GLY A 166 -14.46 10.33 7.58
N VAL A 167 -14.46 10.68 6.31
CA VAL A 167 -15.03 11.91 5.80
C VAL A 167 -15.84 11.60 4.56
N PHE A 168 -17.02 12.14 4.44
CA PHE A 168 -17.92 11.90 3.32
C PHE A 168 -18.14 13.19 2.52
N GLY A 169 -18.33 13.00 1.21
CA GLY A 169 -18.40 14.12 0.26
C GLY A 169 -17.02 14.79 0.11
N GLN A 170 -17.02 16.01 -0.38
CA GLN A 170 -15.80 16.82 -0.49
C GLN A 170 -15.47 17.49 0.85
N PHE A 171 -15.10 16.71 1.88
CA PHE A 171 -14.83 17.16 3.24
C PHE A 171 -16.02 17.87 3.94
N GLN A 172 -17.26 17.56 3.51
CA GLN A 172 -18.46 18.23 4.02
C GLN A 172 -19.02 17.54 5.27
N PHE A 173 -18.97 16.22 5.32
CA PHE A 173 -19.56 15.43 6.41
C PHE A 173 -18.47 14.66 7.15
N TRP A 174 -18.21 15.09 8.38
CA TRP A 174 -17.26 14.44 9.27
C TRP A 174 -17.96 13.41 10.15
N VAL A 175 -17.28 12.28 10.36
CA VAL A 175 -17.73 11.28 11.34
C VAL A 175 -17.61 11.86 12.75
N GLU A 176 -18.53 11.49 13.61
CA GLU A 176 -18.55 11.90 15.03
C GLU A 176 -17.22 11.61 15.72
N SER A 177 -16.74 12.57 16.52
CA SER A 177 -15.39 12.50 17.11
C SER A 177 -15.15 11.28 17.98
N TRP A 178 -16.17 10.77 18.67
CA TRP A 178 -16.05 9.58 19.51
C TRP A 178 -15.79 8.30 18.68
N ILE A 179 -16.36 8.21 17.46
CA ILE A 179 -16.11 7.11 16.52
C ILE A 179 -14.65 7.14 16.08
N ILE A 180 -14.12 8.32 15.78
CA ILE A 180 -12.73 8.51 15.39
C ILE A 180 -11.79 8.04 16.50
N VAL A 181 -12.05 8.44 17.74
CA VAL A 181 -11.29 8.01 18.92
C VAL A 181 -11.34 6.49 19.09
N LEU A 182 -12.53 5.88 18.95
CA LEU A 182 -12.68 4.41 19.04
C LEU A 182 -11.84 3.69 17.99
N TYR A 183 -11.86 4.14 16.72
CA TYR A 183 -11.05 3.58 15.66
C TYR A 183 -9.55 3.67 15.95
N TYR A 184 -9.08 4.80 16.47
CA TYR A 184 -7.66 4.95 16.83
C TYR A 184 -7.27 4.08 18.02
N ILE A 185 -8.13 3.90 19.01
CA ILE A 185 -7.89 2.96 20.11
C ILE A 185 -7.72 1.54 19.58
N LEU A 186 -8.63 1.09 18.70
CA LEU A 186 -8.56 -0.22 18.08
C LEU A 186 -7.30 -0.38 17.19
N PHE A 187 -6.96 0.66 16.43
CA PHE A 187 -5.75 0.67 15.58
C PHE A 187 -4.47 0.57 16.42
N ILE A 188 -4.37 1.35 17.50
CA ILE A 188 -3.22 1.31 18.42
C ILE A 188 -3.14 -0.05 19.12
N ALA A 189 -4.26 -0.60 19.57
CA ALA A 189 -4.31 -1.94 20.18
C ALA A 189 -3.82 -3.00 19.17
N GLY A 190 -4.26 -2.92 17.92
CA GLY A 190 -3.78 -3.79 16.84
C GLY A 190 -2.28 -3.66 16.58
N LEU A 191 -1.75 -2.44 16.55
CA LEU A 191 -0.30 -2.19 16.40
C LEU A 191 0.50 -2.79 17.57
N ILE A 192 0.02 -2.59 18.81
CA ILE A 192 0.66 -3.17 20.00
C ILE A 192 0.67 -4.71 19.89
N GLY A 193 -0.47 -5.31 19.51
CA GLY A 193 -0.56 -6.75 19.27
C GLY A 193 0.42 -7.25 18.23
N CYS A 194 0.55 -6.55 17.10
CA CYS A 194 1.53 -6.87 16.06
C CYS A 194 2.97 -6.77 16.58
N LEU A 195 3.32 -5.71 17.31
CA LEU A 195 4.66 -5.53 17.87
C LEU A 195 5.00 -6.62 18.92
N MET A 196 4.03 -7.01 19.74
CA MET A 196 4.20 -8.13 20.68
C MET A 196 4.45 -9.45 19.96
N GLN A 197 3.73 -9.72 18.88
CA GLN A 197 3.95 -10.92 18.06
C GLN A 197 5.32 -10.92 17.38
N ILE A 198 5.74 -9.80 16.82
CA ILE A 198 7.09 -9.65 16.23
C ILE A 198 8.14 -9.94 17.30
N LYS A 199 8.02 -9.34 18.50
CA LYS A 199 8.94 -9.59 19.62
C LYS A 199 8.97 -11.08 20.00
N LYS A 200 7.81 -11.72 20.10
CA LYS A 200 7.69 -13.15 20.40
C LYS A 200 8.36 -14.01 19.32
N MET A 201 8.16 -13.67 18.05
CA MET A 201 8.83 -14.37 16.94
C MET A 201 10.36 -14.27 17.02
N PHE A 202 10.91 -13.10 17.36
CA PHE A 202 12.35 -12.93 17.56
C PHE A 202 12.87 -13.74 18.75
N GLN A 203 12.12 -13.80 19.85
CA GLN A 203 12.48 -14.60 21.03
C GLN A 203 12.47 -16.11 20.73
N LEU A 204 11.45 -16.61 20.03
CA LEU A 204 11.38 -18.03 19.62
C LEU A 204 12.52 -18.40 18.67
N ARG A 205 12.93 -17.48 17.81
CA ARG A 205 14.12 -17.64 16.95
C ARG A 205 15.40 -17.78 17.76
N GLN A 206 15.58 -16.96 18.80
CA GLN A 206 16.77 -17.05 19.67
C GLN A 206 16.81 -18.35 20.48
N ASN A 207 15.66 -18.86 20.90
CA ASN A 207 15.55 -20.08 21.70
C ASN A 207 15.59 -21.38 20.84
N GLY A 208 15.71 -21.29 19.51
CA GLY A 208 15.76 -22.47 18.63
C GLY A 208 14.42 -23.22 18.50
N GLU A 209 13.33 -22.69 19.02
CA GLU A 209 11.99 -23.26 18.88
C GLU A 209 11.41 -22.99 17.50
N ILE A 210 10.88 -24.04 16.88
CA ILE A 210 10.50 -24.07 15.47
C ILE A 210 9.27 -23.17 15.21
N ARG A 211 9.38 -22.37 14.15
CA ARG A 211 8.45 -21.41 13.58
C ARG A 211 6.99 -21.87 13.42
N GLN A 212 6.72 -23.17 13.25
CA GLN A 212 5.38 -23.70 13.02
C GLN A 212 4.38 -23.43 14.15
N LYS A 213 4.83 -23.30 15.40
CA LYS A 213 3.93 -23.01 16.52
C LYS A 213 3.53 -21.55 16.69
N ALA A 214 4.29 -20.61 16.12
CA ALA A 214 4.05 -19.18 16.33
C ALA A 214 3.03 -18.58 15.34
N VAL A 215 2.85 -19.19 14.16
CA VAL A 215 1.96 -18.67 13.11
C VAL A 215 0.53 -19.24 13.22
N PHE A 216 0.36 -20.39 13.86
CA PHE A 216 -0.93 -21.12 13.87
C PHE A 216 -1.69 -21.14 15.20
N ASN A 217 -1.26 -20.39 16.20
CA ASN A 217 -2.06 -20.17 17.41
C ASN A 217 -2.85 -18.85 17.31
N TRP A 218 -3.63 -18.72 16.24
CA TRP A 218 -4.68 -17.71 16.10
C TRP A 218 -6.04 -18.37 16.34
#